data_844f3585b9130cbbf840d5abb9e1f9fe
#
_entry.id   844f3585b9130cbbf840d5abb9e1f9fe
#
_cell.length_a   1.000
_cell.length_b   1.000
_cell.length_c   1.000
_cell.angle_alpha   90.00
_cell.angle_beta   90.00
_cell.angle_gamma   90.00
#
_symmetry.space_group_name_H-M   'P 1'
#
loop_
_entity.id
_entity.type
_entity.pdbx_description
1 polymer ?
#
loop_
_entity_poly.entity_id
_entity_poly.type
_entity_poly.pdbx_seq_one_letter_code
_entity_poly.pdbx_strand_id
1 'polypeptide(L)'
;ETENFHLFTVGTDEDPEVLIQRIKFYAEVYGCKYVFFEPIQDLAHQRSGTDTTEQFLSKMSVNLARVAAETGVGIITIAHENDDGKIRDCRMLGKQASVVVRLERDGANEDEEVANVTTLTILKNRPAAYQGYAGQVFFNNDTFTLEEYGND
;
A
#
# COMPACT_ATOMS: atom_id res chain seq x y z
N GLU A 1 -5.04 -13.68 22.68
CA GLU A 1 -6.04 -13.12 21.73
C GLU A 1 -5.81 -11.62 21.67
N THR A 2 -5.27 -11.15 20.57
CA THR A 2 -5.14 -9.70 20.36
C THR A 2 -6.46 -9.20 19.82
N GLU A 3 -7.30 -8.63 20.65
CA GLU A 3 -8.58 -7.97 20.30
C GLU A 3 -8.40 -6.82 19.28
N ASN A 4 -7.16 -6.56 18.85
CA ASN A 4 -6.78 -5.39 18.06
C ASN A 4 -6.40 -5.71 16.61
N PHE A 5 -6.52 -6.97 16.17
CA PHE A 5 -6.19 -7.37 14.81
C PHE A 5 -7.36 -8.15 14.19
N HIS A 6 -7.85 -7.64 13.06
CA HIS A 6 -8.92 -8.25 12.29
C HIS A 6 -8.42 -8.59 10.90
N LEU A 7 -8.55 -9.84 10.49
CA LEU A 7 -8.20 -10.31 9.16
C LEU A 7 -9.47 -10.70 8.41
N PHE A 8 -9.61 -10.23 7.19
CA PHE A 8 -10.67 -10.67 6.29
C PHE A 8 -10.19 -10.72 4.84
N THR A 9 -10.75 -11.64 4.08
CA THR A 9 -10.49 -11.78 2.66
C THR A 9 -11.58 -11.05 1.88
N VAL A 10 -11.17 -10.30 0.87
CA VAL A 10 -12.08 -9.64 -0.07
C VAL A 10 -12.35 -10.62 -1.21
N GLY A 11 -13.63 -10.95 -1.45
CA GLY A 11 -14.02 -11.85 -2.54
C GLY A 11 -13.83 -11.20 -3.91
N THR A 12 -13.55 -12.00 -4.93
CA THR A 12 -13.37 -11.52 -6.32
C THR A 12 -14.64 -10.89 -6.91
N ASP A 13 -15.82 -11.31 -6.41
CA ASP A 13 -17.13 -10.84 -6.87
C ASP A 13 -17.80 -9.89 -5.86
N GLU A 14 -17.05 -9.42 -4.87
CA GLU A 14 -17.59 -8.51 -3.85
C GLU A 14 -17.71 -7.09 -4.42
N ASP A 15 -18.87 -6.44 -4.16
CA ASP A 15 -19.06 -5.04 -4.55
C ASP A 15 -18.03 -4.14 -3.84
N PRO A 16 -17.29 -3.29 -4.58
CA PRO A 16 -16.32 -2.36 -4.01
C PRO A 16 -16.87 -1.48 -2.88
N GLU A 17 -18.16 -1.15 -2.93
CA GLU A 17 -18.82 -0.38 -1.86
C GLU A 17 -18.86 -1.15 -0.54
N VAL A 18 -18.96 -2.49 -0.59
CA VAL A 18 -18.92 -3.34 0.61
C VAL A 18 -17.56 -3.22 1.31
N LEU A 19 -16.45 -3.18 0.56
CA LEU A 19 -15.12 -2.93 1.14
C LEU A 19 -15.08 -1.57 1.87
N ILE A 20 -15.60 -0.52 1.24
CA ILE A 20 -15.67 0.82 1.84
C ILE A 20 -16.48 0.83 3.14
N GLN A 21 -17.66 0.20 3.14
CA GLN A 21 -18.50 0.10 4.34
C GLN A 21 -17.82 -0.73 5.43
N ARG A 22 -17.11 -1.79 5.07
CA ARG A 22 -16.35 -2.62 6.01
C ARG A 22 -15.23 -1.83 6.68
N ILE A 23 -14.47 -1.03 5.93
CA ILE A 23 -13.44 -0.14 6.50
C ILE A 23 -14.07 0.83 7.49
N LYS A 24 -15.19 1.49 7.14
CA LYS A 24 -15.90 2.39 8.05
C LYS A 24 -16.34 1.66 9.32
N PHE A 25 -16.95 0.50 9.18
CA PHE A 25 -17.42 -0.30 10.31
C PHE A 25 -16.28 -0.63 11.30
N TYR A 26 -15.13 -1.13 10.78
CA TYR A 26 -14.00 -1.44 11.65
C TYR A 26 -13.37 -0.19 12.29
N ALA A 27 -13.31 0.91 11.57
CA ALA A 27 -12.81 2.18 12.11
C ALA A 27 -13.73 2.73 13.22
N GLU A 28 -15.05 2.75 12.99
CA GLU A 28 -16.03 3.39 13.88
C GLU A 28 -16.44 2.49 15.06
N VAL A 29 -16.63 1.19 14.82
CA VAL A 29 -17.16 0.26 15.83
C VAL A 29 -16.03 -0.38 16.65
N TYR A 30 -14.96 -0.82 15.99
CA TYR A 30 -13.82 -1.46 16.66
C TYR A 30 -12.65 -0.52 16.95
N GLY A 31 -12.72 0.73 16.49
CA GLY A 31 -11.67 1.73 16.73
C GLY A 31 -10.36 1.42 16.02
N CYS A 32 -10.39 0.64 14.92
CA CYS A 32 -9.21 0.33 14.12
C CYS A 32 -8.54 1.62 13.65
N LYS A 33 -7.22 1.72 13.82
CA LYS A 33 -6.43 2.90 13.47
C LYS A 33 -5.79 2.78 12.09
N TYR A 34 -5.54 1.55 11.63
CA TYR A 34 -4.89 1.27 10.36
C TYR A 34 -5.60 0.14 9.62
N VAL A 35 -5.67 0.27 8.31
CA VAL A 35 -6.10 -0.77 7.39
C VAL A 35 -4.98 -1.00 6.40
N PHE A 36 -4.58 -2.27 6.25
CA PHE A 36 -3.58 -2.71 5.30
C PHE A 36 -4.26 -3.58 4.25
N PHE A 37 -3.96 -3.34 2.99
CA PHE A 37 -4.31 -4.27 1.92
C PHE A 37 -3.33 -4.19 0.77
N GLU A 38 -3.14 -5.32 0.10
CA GLU A 38 -2.15 -5.47 -0.94
C GLU A 38 -2.51 -6.53 -1.98
N PRO A 39 -2.08 -6.31 -3.23
CA PRO A 39 -1.84 -4.98 -3.80
C PRO A 39 -3.17 -4.33 -4.20
N ILE A 40 -3.21 -3.00 -4.35
CA ILE A 40 -4.46 -2.32 -4.77
C ILE A 40 -4.94 -2.81 -6.14
N GLN A 41 -4.04 -3.29 -6.99
CA GLN A 41 -4.37 -3.83 -8.30
C GLN A 41 -5.30 -5.05 -8.24
N ASP A 42 -5.26 -5.83 -7.17
CA ASP A 42 -6.12 -7.00 -7.00
C ASP A 42 -7.59 -6.63 -6.85
N LEU A 43 -7.89 -5.42 -6.41
CA LEU A 43 -9.27 -4.91 -6.40
C LEU A 43 -9.86 -4.79 -7.81
N ALA A 44 -9.03 -4.75 -8.86
CA ALA A 44 -9.51 -4.68 -10.23
C ALA A 44 -10.29 -5.92 -10.67
N HIS A 45 -10.15 -7.05 -9.98
CA HIS A 45 -10.95 -8.26 -10.21
C HIS A 45 -12.42 -8.05 -9.86
N GLN A 46 -12.74 -7.08 -9.00
CA GLN A 46 -14.11 -6.70 -8.61
C GLN A 46 -14.77 -5.74 -9.62
N ARG A 47 -14.07 -5.40 -10.67
CA ARG A 47 -14.56 -4.47 -11.69
C ARG A 47 -15.80 -5.04 -12.38
N SER A 48 -16.88 -4.28 -12.35
CA SER A 48 -18.12 -4.56 -13.10
C SER A 48 -18.36 -3.52 -14.19
N GLY A 49 -19.10 -3.90 -15.21
CA GLY A 49 -19.49 -2.99 -16.29
C GLY A 49 -18.36 -2.71 -17.30
N THR A 50 -18.34 -1.49 -17.85
CA THR A 50 -17.46 -1.07 -18.95
C THR A 50 -16.21 -0.31 -18.50
N ASP A 51 -16.01 -0.14 -17.19
CA ASP A 51 -14.83 0.58 -16.67
C ASP A 51 -13.54 -0.14 -17.05
N THR A 52 -12.54 0.63 -17.46
CA THR A 52 -11.17 0.10 -17.55
C THR A 52 -10.59 -0.12 -16.14
N THR A 53 -9.53 -0.94 -16.03
CA THR A 53 -8.80 -1.12 -14.77
C THR A 53 -8.37 0.23 -14.17
N GLU A 54 -7.82 1.14 -14.97
CA GLU A 54 -7.39 2.46 -14.51
C GLU A 54 -8.57 3.31 -13.98
N GLN A 55 -9.71 3.28 -14.66
CA GLN A 55 -10.90 4.00 -14.22
C GLN A 55 -11.42 3.48 -12.89
N PHE A 56 -11.53 2.16 -12.77
CA PHE A 56 -11.97 1.51 -11.53
C PHE A 56 -11.03 1.83 -10.36
N LEU A 57 -9.73 1.59 -10.51
CA LEU A 57 -8.74 1.85 -9.46
C LEU A 57 -8.65 3.35 -9.11
N SER A 58 -8.87 4.24 -10.09
CA SER A 58 -8.94 5.68 -9.84
C SER A 58 -10.12 6.04 -8.94
N LYS A 59 -11.31 5.49 -9.21
CA LYS A 59 -12.50 5.66 -8.36
C LYS A 59 -12.27 5.12 -6.95
N MET A 60 -11.69 3.91 -6.85
CA MET A 60 -11.35 3.29 -5.56
C MET A 60 -10.37 4.16 -4.76
N SER A 61 -9.32 4.68 -5.39
CA SER A 61 -8.35 5.56 -4.73
C SER A 61 -9.00 6.81 -4.12
N VAL A 62 -9.97 7.40 -4.83
CA VAL A 62 -10.72 8.56 -4.32
C VAL A 62 -11.61 8.17 -3.14
N ASN A 63 -12.32 7.02 -3.23
CA ASN A 63 -13.18 6.53 -2.17
C ASN A 63 -12.38 6.19 -0.91
N LEU A 64 -11.24 5.53 -1.04
CA LEU A 64 -10.34 5.21 0.07
C LEU A 64 -9.81 6.48 0.75
N ALA A 65 -9.38 7.47 -0.04
CA ALA A 65 -8.93 8.75 0.52
C ALA A 65 -10.06 9.48 1.27
N ARG A 66 -11.30 9.42 0.76
CA ARG A 66 -12.48 9.97 1.42
C ARG A 66 -12.77 9.28 2.75
N VAL A 67 -12.77 7.94 2.77
CA VAL A 67 -12.99 7.17 4.00
C VAL A 67 -11.92 7.46 5.04
N ALA A 68 -10.65 7.52 4.65
CA ALA A 68 -9.56 7.90 5.55
C ALA A 68 -9.80 9.29 6.18
N ALA A 69 -10.26 10.26 5.38
CA ALA A 69 -10.57 11.61 5.88
C ALA A 69 -11.80 11.64 6.80
N GLU A 70 -12.85 10.86 6.49
CA GLU A 70 -14.10 10.82 7.29
C GLU A 70 -13.91 10.11 8.63
N THR A 71 -13.13 9.04 8.66
CA THR A 71 -12.99 8.17 9.86
C THR A 71 -11.71 8.41 10.65
N GLY A 72 -10.72 9.07 10.07
CA GLY A 72 -9.38 9.22 10.65
C GLY A 72 -8.52 7.96 10.59
N VAL A 73 -8.97 6.88 9.91
CA VAL A 73 -8.20 5.65 9.76
C VAL A 73 -7.02 5.86 8.78
N GLY A 74 -5.86 5.33 9.13
CA GLY A 74 -4.71 5.26 8.22
C GLY A 74 -4.87 4.11 7.23
N ILE A 75 -4.92 4.40 5.92
CA ILE A 75 -5.00 3.36 4.89
C ILE A 75 -3.63 3.20 4.26
N ILE A 76 -3.09 1.98 4.31
CA ILE A 76 -1.79 1.61 3.76
C ILE A 76 -2.01 0.53 2.70
N THR A 77 -1.53 0.78 1.50
CA THR A 77 -1.63 -0.20 0.40
C THR A 77 -0.32 -0.30 -0.36
N ILE A 78 -0.05 -1.49 -0.87
CA ILE A 78 1.03 -1.73 -1.82
C ILE A 78 0.50 -1.52 -3.23
N ALA A 79 1.35 -1.00 -4.11
CA ALA A 79 1.05 -0.85 -5.52
C ALA A 79 2.28 -1.23 -6.34
N HIS A 80 2.08 -2.02 -7.39
CA HIS A 80 3.15 -2.35 -8.33
C HIS A 80 3.46 -1.15 -9.24
N GLU A 81 4.73 -0.97 -9.52
CA GLU A 81 5.20 -0.05 -10.56
C GLU A 81 5.31 -0.76 -11.91
N ASN A 82 5.22 0.02 -12.98
CA ASN A 82 5.58 -0.41 -14.33
C ASN A 82 7.07 -0.13 -14.59
N ASP A 83 7.56 -0.55 -15.76
CA ASP A 83 8.96 -0.37 -16.16
C ASP A 83 9.41 1.11 -16.25
N ASP A 84 8.46 2.05 -16.34
CA ASP A 84 8.73 3.49 -16.30
C ASP A 84 8.81 4.03 -14.86
N GLY A 85 8.72 3.21 -13.82
CA GLY A 85 8.69 3.63 -12.41
C GLY A 85 7.43 4.38 -12.01
N LYS A 86 6.31 4.12 -12.70
CA LYS A 86 5.00 4.71 -12.37
C LYS A 86 4.09 3.64 -11.79
N ILE A 87 3.21 4.03 -10.88
CA ILE A 87 2.19 3.12 -10.35
C ILE A 87 1.38 2.54 -11.51
N ARG A 88 1.42 1.21 -11.65
CA ARG A 88 0.72 0.49 -12.70
C ARG A 88 -0.78 0.70 -12.58
N ASP A 89 -1.43 1.01 -13.68
CA ASP A 89 -2.88 1.10 -13.83
C ASP A 89 -3.60 2.04 -12.85
N CYS A 90 -2.88 2.85 -12.06
CA CYS A 90 -3.52 3.74 -11.09
C CYS A 90 -2.71 5.01 -10.77
N ARG A 91 -2.61 5.94 -11.72
CA ARG A 91 -1.96 7.24 -11.48
C ARG A 91 -2.65 8.07 -10.38
N MET A 92 -3.97 7.86 -10.19
CA MET A 92 -4.75 8.58 -9.20
C MET A 92 -4.33 8.21 -7.77
N LEU A 93 -3.90 6.97 -7.51
CA LEU A 93 -3.44 6.54 -6.20
C LEU A 93 -2.30 7.43 -5.69
N GLY A 94 -1.25 7.64 -6.50
CA GLY A 94 -0.14 8.52 -6.13
C GLY A 94 -0.57 9.99 -5.92
N LYS A 95 -1.63 10.45 -6.63
CA LYS A 95 -2.19 11.79 -6.41
C LYS A 95 -2.95 11.88 -5.09
N GLN A 96 -3.73 10.86 -4.72
CA GLN A 96 -4.53 10.84 -3.49
C GLN A 96 -3.67 10.57 -2.25
N ALA A 97 -2.69 9.68 -2.31
CA ALA A 97 -1.85 9.32 -1.19
C ALA A 97 -1.19 10.57 -0.55
N SER A 98 -1.15 10.61 0.77
CA SER A 98 -0.45 11.64 1.55
C SER A 98 1.05 11.40 1.57
N VAL A 99 1.44 10.12 1.63
CA VAL A 99 2.83 9.67 1.58
C VAL A 99 2.94 8.58 0.51
N VAL A 100 4.02 8.61 -0.26
CA VAL A 100 4.39 7.57 -1.23
C VAL A 100 5.84 7.20 -0.97
N VAL A 101 6.08 5.95 -0.65
CA VAL A 101 7.41 5.38 -0.45
C VAL A 101 7.64 4.33 -1.55
N ARG A 102 8.75 4.45 -2.26
CA ARG A 102 9.23 3.43 -3.19
C ARG A 102 10.16 2.48 -2.46
N LEU A 103 10.00 1.20 -2.73
CA LEU A 103 10.86 0.12 -2.26
C LEU A 103 11.56 -0.47 -3.48
N GLU A 104 12.91 -0.43 -3.49
CA GLU A 104 13.72 -0.92 -4.60
C GLU A 104 14.70 -1.98 -4.09
N ARG A 105 14.68 -3.15 -4.72
CA ARG A 105 15.53 -4.29 -4.37
C ARG A 105 16.07 -4.93 -5.65
N ASP A 106 17.38 -5.19 -5.68
CA ASP A 106 18.04 -5.98 -6.75
C ASP A 106 18.08 -7.46 -6.35
N GLY A 107 16.91 -8.11 -6.37
CA GLY A 107 16.78 -9.51 -5.98
C GLY A 107 17.45 -10.52 -6.93
N ALA A 108 17.96 -10.07 -8.09
CA ALA A 108 18.70 -10.89 -9.03
C ALA A 108 20.23 -10.76 -8.88
N ASN A 109 20.72 -9.98 -7.92
CA ASN A 109 22.14 -9.80 -7.67
C ASN A 109 22.79 -11.13 -7.26
N GLU A 110 23.99 -11.39 -7.79
CA GLU A 110 24.75 -12.60 -7.44
C GLU A 110 25.28 -12.59 -5.99
N ASP A 111 25.47 -11.40 -5.42
CA ASP A 111 25.78 -11.21 -4.02
C ASP A 111 24.49 -11.25 -3.18
N GLU A 112 24.35 -12.30 -2.36
CA GLU A 112 23.16 -12.53 -1.55
C GLU A 112 22.92 -11.40 -0.53
N GLU A 113 24.00 -10.81 0.01
CA GLU A 113 23.86 -9.67 0.92
C GLU A 113 23.26 -8.48 0.21
N VAL A 114 23.71 -8.14 -0.99
CA VAL A 114 23.14 -7.07 -1.81
C VAL A 114 21.70 -7.39 -2.25
N ALA A 115 21.48 -8.65 -2.65
CA ALA A 115 20.14 -9.11 -3.06
C ALA A 115 19.09 -9.00 -1.96
N ASN A 116 19.48 -8.98 -0.68
CA ASN A 116 18.57 -8.87 0.45
C ASN A 116 18.40 -7.44 0.98
N VAL A 117 19.08 -6.45 0.38
CA VAL A 117 18.93 -5.03 0.74
C VAL A 117 17.79 -4.40 -0.04
N THR A 118 16.89 -3.73 0.66
CA THR A 118 15.82 -2.91 0.06
C THR A 118 16.06 -1.45 0.39
N THR A 119 16.17 -0.62 -0.64
CA THR A 119 16.28 0.83 -0.52
C THR A 119 14.90 1.47 -0.44
N LEU A 120 14.70 2.39 0.50
CA LEU A 120 13.49 3.18 0.66
C LEU A 120 13.71 4.59 0.15
N THR A 121 12.81 5.05 -0.70
CA THR A 121 12.82 6.42 -1.23
C THR A 121 11.45 7.07 -1.06
N ILE A 122 11.39 8.20 -0.37
CA ILE A 122 10.16 8.97 -0.23
C ILE A 122 9.93 9.80 -1.50
N LEU A 123 8.94 9.41 -2.29
CA LEU A 123 8.56 10.11 -3.53
C LEU A 123 7.60 11.27 -3.26
N LYS A 124 6.82 11.17 -2.17
CA LYS A 124 5.86 12.19 -1.77
C LYS A 124 5.66 12.16 -0.26
N ASN A 125 5.58 13.34 0.34
CA ASN A 125 5.33 13.48 1.77
C ASN A 125 4.62 14.81 2.03
N ARG A 126 3.28 14.81 2.06
CA ARG A 126 2.49 16.01 2.34
C ARG A 126 2.59 16.49 3.78
N PRO A 127 2.62 15.60 4.81
CA PRO A 127 2.74 16.03 6.20
C PRO A 127 4.09 16.66 6.55
N ALA A 128 5.16 16.27 5.84
CA ALA A 128 6.51 16.79 6.07
C ALA A 128 7.17 17.04 4.71
N ALA A 129 7.85 18.14 4.53
CA ALA A 129 8.40 18.55 3.23
C ALA A 129 9.55 17.68 2.70
N TYR A 130 9.99 16.66 3.45
CA TYR A 130 11.11 15.80 3.08
C TYR A 130 10.73 14.80 1.98
N GLN A 131 11.55 14.73 0.94
CA GLN A 131 11.53 13.74 -0.14
C GLN A 131 12.97 13.28 -0.42
N GLY A 132 13.13 12.06 -0.91
CA GLY A 132 14.42 11.48 -1.24
C GLY A 132 14.70 10.20 -0.48
N TYR A 133 15.98 9.85 -0.38
CA TYR A 133 16.45 8.64 0.29
C TYR A 133 16.02 8.59 1.76
N ALA A 134 15.44 7.48 2.18
CA ALA A 134 14.89 7.30 3.52
C ALA A 134 15.54 6.16 4.31
N GLY A 135 16.58 5.55 3.76
CA GLY A 135 17.31 4.45 4.40
C GLY A 135 17.23 3.15 3.63
N GLN A 136 17.81 2.13 4.21
CA GLN A 136 17.81 0.77 3.70
C GLN A 136 17.44 -0.21 4.80
N VAL A 137 16.83 -1.32 4.39
CA VAL A 137 16.56 -2.46 5.27
C VAL A 137 17.12 -3.72 4.65
N PHE A 138 17.66 -4.60 5.48
CA PHE A 138 18.14 -5.90 5.10
C PHE A 138 17.16 -6.97 5.53
N PHE A 139 16.83 -7.89 4.64
CA PHE A 139 16.05 -9.07 4.99
C PHE A 139 16.97 -10.21 5.39
N ASN A 140 16.93 -10.58 6.65
CA ASN A 140 17.69 -11.69 7.19
C ASN A 140 16.95 -13.00 6.91
N ASN A 141 17.53 -13.84 6.04
CA ASN A 141 16.92 -15.11 5.61
C ASN A 141 16.90 -16.17 6.73
N ASP A 142 17.78 -16.07 7.73
CA ASP A 142 17.85 -17.05 8.85
C ASP A 142 16.76 -16.79 9.89
N THR A 143 16.53 -15.52 10.18
CA THR A 143 15.57 -15.09 11.22
C THR A 143 14.22 -14.65 10.67
N PHE A 144 14.10 -14.45 9.35
CA PHE A 144 12.93 -13.89 8.67
C PHE A 144 12.52 -12.51 9.20
N THR A 145 13.52 -11.69 9.57
CA THR A 145 13.31 -10.34 10.08
C THR A 145 13.87 -9.28 9.14
N LEU A 146 13.30 -8.07 9.22
CA LEU A 146 13.88 -6.89 8.61
C LEU A 146 14.76 -6.18 9.64
N GLU A 147 15.96 -5.86 9.22
CA GLU A 147 16.98 -5.17 10.03
C GLU A 147 17.34 -3.84 9.36
N GLU A 148 17.70 -2.83 10.14
CA GLU A 148 18.22 -1.58 9.59
C GLU A 148 19.59 -1.84 8.96
N TYR A 149 19.85 -1.28 7.76
CA TYR A 149 21.07 -1.51 7.02
C TYR A 149 21.78 -0.18 6.73
N GLY A 150 23.09 -0.13 7.04
CA GLY A 150 23.95 0.98 6.62
C GLY A 150 23.89 2.26 7.47
N ASN A 151 23.52 2.17 8.75
CA ASN A 151 23.63 3.28 9.72
C ASN A 151 24.86 3.12 10.62
N ASP A 152 26.06 3.12 10.02
CA ASP A 152 27.33 3.36 10.74
C ASP A 152 27.90 4.72 10.36
#